data_3c64fea0be80bdd2c4d4e63a5091f080
#
_entry.id   3c64fea0be80bdd2c4d4e63a5091f080
#
_cell.length_a   1.000
_cell.length_b   1.000
_cell.length_c   1.000
_cell.angle_alpha   90.00
_cell.angle_beta   90.00
_cell.angle_gamma   90.00
#
_symmetry.space_group_name_H-M   'P 1'
#
loop_
_entity.id
_entity.type
_entity.pdbx_description
1 polymer ?
#
loop_
_entity_poly.entity_id
_entity_poly.type
_entity_poly.pdbx_seq_one_letter_code
_entity_poly.pdbx_strand_id
1 'polypeptide(L)'
;MIEAKTLLQLSGADLTPARIGEACLVLIDLQNEYLQGLVEVPGAGAAITAAAQLLKSARRSGSPVFHIAHAGRPGGLFDRAAPRGQIVAELTPVPNEPVVEKSLPNAFAGTNLNELLSATGRKNLILAGFMTHMCVSSTARVAVDLGYRVTVAASACGTRALPDGRGGVVAAAMIHDVALVELSDRFAIIAPTNDVLL
;
A
#
# COMPACT_ATOMS: atom_id res chain seq x y z
N MET A 1 1.15 -35.03 -7.06
CA MET A 1 0.37 -33.80 -6.66
C MET A 1 0.65 -32.73 -7.69
N ILE A 2 -0.37 -31.99 -8.14
CA ILE A 2 -0.17 -30.84 -9.02
C ILE A 2 0.43 -29.71 -8.16
N GLU A 3 1.56 -29.16 -8.59
CA GLU A 3 2.18 -28.00 -7.95
C GLU A 3 1.25 -26.78 -8.07
N ALA A 4 0.98 -26.11 -6.96
CA ALA A 4 0.19 -24.87 -6.96
C ALA A 4 0.99 -23.75 -7.63
N LYS A 5 0.42 -23.10 -8.65
CA LYS A 5 1.01 -21.97 -9.38
C LYS A 5 0.03 -20.84 -9.49
N THR A 6 0.55 -19.61 -9.42
CA THR A 6 -0.25 -18.40 -9.64
C THR A 6 -0.60 -18.23 -11.12
N LEU A 7 -1.65 -17.47 -11.42
CA LEU A 7 -2.00 -17.11 -12.81
C LEU A 7 -0.87 -16.34 -13.50
N LEU A 8 -0.15 -15.50 -12.76
CA LEU A 8 1.04 -14.81 -13.27
C LEU A 8 2.13 -15.81 -13.68
N GLN A 9 2.42 -16.83 -12.87
CA GLN A 9 3.36 -17.90 -13.22
C GLN A 9 2.91 -18.71 -14.45
N LEU A 10 1.64 -19.07 -14.50
CA LEU A 10 1.07 -19.84 -15.59
C LEU A 10 1.08 -19.06 -16.92
N SER A 11 0.97 -17.73 -16.87
CA SER A 11 1.06 -16.87 -18.05
C SER A 11 2.50 -16.55 -18.48
N GLY A 12 3.51 -17.00 -17.75
CA GLY A 12 4.92 -16.68 -18.04
C GLY A 12 5.26 -15.20 -17.78
N ALA A 13 4.51 -14.52 -16.92
CA ALA A 13 4.78 -13.13 -16.58
C ALA A 13 6.15 -12.97 -15.89
N ASP A 14 6.81 -11.83 -16.12
CA ASP A 14 7.98 -11.45 -15.35
C ASP A 14 7.59 -11.15 -13.90
N LEU A 15 8.12 -11.92 -12.96
CA LEU A 15 7.85 -11.79 -11.52
C LEU A 15 8.95 -11.03 -10.78
N THR A 16 9.89 -10.40 -11.48
CA THR A 16 10.92 -9.57 -10.86
C THR A 16 10.27 -8.33 -10.23
N PRO A 17 10.44 -8.08 -8.92
CA PRO A 17 9.94 -6.86 -8.31
C PRO A 17 10.51 -5.60 -8.97
N ALA A 18 9.70 -4.56 -9.10
CA ALA A 18 10.17 -3.30 -9.65
C ALA A 18 11.19 -2.65 -8.71
N ARG A 19 12.28 -2.10 -9.25
CA ARG A 19 13.24 -1.31 -8.47
C ARG A 19 12.70 0.09 -8.22
N ILE A 20 13.04 0.65 -7.06
CA ILE A 20 12.54 1.97 -6.65
C ILE A 20 12.88 3.08 -7.66
N GLY A 21 14.06 3.02 -8.28
CA GLY A 21 14.49 3.98 -9.32
C GLY A 21 13.65 3.96 -10.59
N GLU A 22 12.90 2.89 -10.85
CA GLU A 22 12.11 2.66 -12.07
C GLU A 22 10.60 2.75 -11.83
N ALA A 23 10.18 2.91 -10.58
CA ALA A 23 8.77 2.89 -10.18
C ALA A 23 8.33 4.23 -9.57
N CYS A 24 7.01 4.45 -9.53
CA CYS A 24 6.42 5.41 -8.60
C CYS A 24 6.21 4.73 -7.25
N LEU A 25 6.58 5.39 -6.17
CA LEU A 25 6.25 4.94 -4.80
C LEU A 25 4.89 5.51 -4.39
N VAL A 26 3.95 4.65 -4.03
CA VAL A 26 2.62 5.04 -3.53
C VAL A 26 2.48 4.58 -2.09
N LEU A 27 2.45 5.53 -1.17
CA LEU A 27 2.34 5.33 0.28
C LEU A 27 0.87 5.49 0.68
N ILE A 28 0.22 4.38 1.05
CA ILE A 28 -1.24 4.32 1.23
C ILE A 28 -1.60 4.37 2.71
N ASP A 29 -2.30 5.43 3.11
CA ASP A 29 -2.94 5.60 4.41
C ASP A 29 -2.00 5.33 5.61
N LEU A 30 -0.72 5.72 5.52
CA LEU A 30 0.24 5.63 6.61
C LEU A 30 -0.01 6.78 7.61
N GLN A 31 -1.15 6.68 8.32
CA GLN A 31 -1.70 7.70 9.22
C GLN A 31 -1.63 7.27 10.69
N ASN A 32 -1.58 8.25 11.59
CA ASN A 32 -1.50 8.02 13.03
C ASN A 32 -2.68 7.20 13.59
N GLU A 33 -3.83 7.18 12.92
CA GLU A 33 -5.00 6.39 13.30
C GLU A 33 -4.70 4.89 13.42
N TYR A 34 -3.70 4.39 12.68
CA TYR A 34 -3.30 2.99 12.71
C TYR A 34 -2.26 2.64 13.78
N LEU A 35 -1.70 3.66 14.47
CA LEU A 35 -0.70 3.44 15.53
C LEU A 35 -1.35 3.12 16.87
N GLN A 36 -2.58 3.59 17.08
CA GLN A 36 -3.31 3.40 18.33
C GLN A 36 -4.80 3.64 18.14
N GLY A 37 -5.63 3.01 18.95
CA GLY A 37 -7.07 3.24 18.96
C GLY A 37 -7.87 2.12 18.30
N LEU A 38 -9.02 2.46 17.74
CA LEU A 38 -10.02 1.47 17.31
C LEU A 38 -9.60 0.63 16.08
N VAL A 39 -8.69 1.13 15.27
CA VAL A 39 -8.22 0.47 14.05
C VAL A 39 -6.72 0.20 14.06
N GLU A 40 -6.13 0.12 15.25
CA GLU A 40 -4.71 -0.17 15.43
C GLU A 40 -4.27 -1.39 14.62
N VAL A 41 -3.13 -1.23 13.93
CA VAL A 41 -2.48 -2.29 13.16
C VAL A 41 -1.31 -2.84 13.97
N PRO A 42 -1.36 -4.10 14.41
CA PRO A 42 -0.23 -4.73 15.07
C PRO A 42 1.03 -4.68 14.21
N GLY A 43 2.14 -4.19 14.77
CA GLY A 43 3.39 -4.06 14.03
C GLY A 43 3.47 -2.83 13.10
N ALA A 44 2.53 -1.88 13.19
CA ALA A 44 2.52 -0.66 12.38
C ALA A 44 3.86 0.09 12.41
N GLY A 45 4.52 0.19 13.56
CA GLY A 45 5.82 0.84 13.69
C GLY A 45 6.91 0.22 12.82
N ALA A 46 6.97 -1.11 12.72
CA ALA A 46 7.92 -1.81 11.85
C ALA A 46 7.60 -1.55 10.36
N ALA A 47 6.32 -1.59 9.97
CA ALA A 47 5.90 -1.29 8.60
C ALA A 47 6.19 0.17 8.22
N ILE A 48 5.98 1.12 9.13
CA ILE A 48 6.33 2.53 8.94
C ILE A 48 7.85 2.70 8.77
N THR A 49 8.66 2.02 9.58
CA THR A 49 10.11 2.03 9.43
C THR A 49 10.54 1.52 8.03
N ALA A 50 9.93 0.42 7.57
CA ALA A 50 10.19 -0.11 6.23
C ALA A 50 9.73 0.88 5.14
N ALA A 51 8.55 1.50 5.28
CA ALA A 51 8.06 2.51 4.35
C ALA A 51 8.98 3.76 4.30
N ALA A 52 9.52 4.18 5.45
CA ALA A 52 10.48 5.29 5.53
C ALA A 52 11.80 4.98 4.80
N GLN A 53 12.27 3.73 4.83
CA GLN A 53 13.43 3.30 4.03
C GLN A 53 13.14 3.41 2.52
N LEU A 54 11.97 2.96 2.07
CA LEU A 54 11.55 3.11 0.66
C LEU A 54 11.45 4.58 0.27
N LEU A 55 10.81 5.41 1.09
CA LEU A 55 10.69 6.85 0.86
C LEU A 55 12.06 7.52 0.73
N LYS A 56 12.97 7.21 1.65
CA LYS A 56 14.36 7.72 1.60
C LYS A 56 15.05 7.32 0.30
N SER A 57 14.88 6.08 -0.15
CA SER A 57 15.47 5.60 -1.40
C SER A 57 14.82 6.22 -2.63
N ALA A 58 13.48 6.38 -2.65
CA ALA A 58 12.76 7.06 -3.72
C ALA A 58 13.26 8.50 -3.87
N ARG A 59 13.39 9.23 -2.76
CA ARG A 59 13.92 10.60 -2.76
C ARG A 59 15.36 10.68 -3.30
N ARG A 60 16.22 9.73 -2.92
CA ARG A 60 17.62 9.68 -3.43
C ARG A 60 17.70 9.37 -4.91
N SER A 61 16.83 8.53 -5.43
CA SER A 61 16.81 8.14 -6.85
C SER A 61 15.99 9.10 -7.72
N GLY A 62 15.36 10.13 -7.15
CA GLY A 62 14.47 11.02 -7.88
C GLY A 62 13.18 10.33 -8.36
N SER A 63 12.76 9.25 -7.71
CA SER A 63 11.53 8.56 -8.06
C SER A 63 10.31 9.33 -7.57
N PRO A 64 9.24 9.45 -8.39
CA PRO A 64 8.01 10.09 -7.97
C PRO A 64 7.39 9.38 -6.75
N VAL A 65 6.98 10.18 -5.76
CA VAL A 65 6.33 9.71 -4.54
C VAL A 65 4.93 10.30 -4.45
N PHE A 66 3.96 9.47 -4.10
CA PHE A 66 2.57 9.85 -3.90
C PHE A 66 2.12 9.39 -2.51
N HIS A 67 1.64 10.32 -1.70
CA HIS A 67 1.05 10.03 -0.41
C HIS A 67 -0.45 9.95 -0.56
N ILE A 68 -1.04 8.84 -0.15
CA ILE A 68 -2.49 8.69 -0.10
C ILE A 68 -2.91 8.83 1.35
N ALA A 69 -3.95 9.60 1.61
CA ALA A 69 -4.52 9.76 2.94
C ALA A 69 -6.03 9.53 2.91
N HIS A 70 -6.51 8.65 3.76
CA HIS A 70 -7.94 8.50 3.96
C HIS A 70 -8.49 9.73 4.68
N ALA A 71 -9.54 10.32 4.13
CA ALA A 71 -10.22 11.48 4.70
C ALA A 71 -11.59 11.02 5.23
N GLY A 72 -11.67 10.89 6.54
CA GLY A 72 -12.91 10.55 7.26
C GLY A 72 -13.73 11.79 7.60
N ARG A 73 -14.89 11.56 8.25
CA ARG A 73 -15.77 12.65 8.70
C ARG A 73 -15.14 13.43 9.85
N PRO A 74 -15.42 14.74 9.98
CA PRO A 74 -15.01 15.52 11.13
C PRO A 74 -15.40 14.83 12.46
N GLY A 75 -14.46 14.74 13.39
CA GLY A 75 -14.63 14.07 14.70
C GLY A 75 -14.64 12.54 14.66
N GLY A 76 -14.59 11.91 13.46
CA GLY A 76 -14.54 10.46 13.27
C GLY A 76 -13.14 9.90 13.09
N LEU A 77 -13.06 8.62 12.68
CA LEU A 77 -11.81 8.02 12.25
C LEU A 77 -11.27 8.75 11.01
N PHE A 78 -9.95 8.91 10.94
CA PHE A 78 -9.25 9.57 9.83
C PHE A 78 -9.68 11.02 9.59
N ASP A 79 -10.16 11.73 10.61
CA ASP A 79 -10.41 13.18 10.51
C ASP A 79 -9.10 13.90 10.20
N ARG A 80 -9.01 14.45 8.98
CA ARG A 80 -7.79 15.13 8.49
C ARG A 80 -7.44 16.39 9.28
N ALA A 81 -8.38 16.98 10.01
CA ALA A 81 -8.13 18.11 10.90
C ALA A 81 -7.57 17.67 12.27
N ALA A 82 -7.72 16.40 12.64
CA ALA A 82 -7.26 15.86 13.92
C ALA A 82 -5.88 15.20 13.81
N PRO A 83 -5.06 15.19 14.89
CA PRO A 83 -3.73 14.57 14.89
C PRO A 83 -3.74 13.10 14.44
N ARG A 84 -4.77 12.31 14.77
CA ARG A 84 -4.89 10.91 14.38
C ARG A 84 -5.08 10.72 12.88
N GLY A 85 -5.73 11.64 12.21
CA GLY A 85 -5.92 11.60 10.75
C GLY A 85 -4.71 12.09 9.96
N GLN A 86 -3.65 12.59 10.58
CA GLN A 86 -2.44 13.05 9.89
C GLN A 86 -1.54 11.87 9.49
N ILE A 87 -0.77 12.06 8.41
CA ILE A 87 0.30 11.14 8.02
C ILE A 87 1.34 11.10 9.14
N VAL A 88 1.89 9.93 9.42
CA VAL A 88 2.91 9.75 10.46
C VAL A 88 4.15 10.63 10.19
N ALA A 89 4.79 11.10 11.24
CA ALA A 89 5.88 12.07 11.15
C ALA A 89 7.07 11.56 10.30
N GLU A 90 7.36 10.27 10.38
CA GLU A 90 8.46 9.61 9.64
C GLU A 90 8.26 9.65 8.12
N LEU A 91 7.03 9.86 7.67
CA LEU A 91 6.64 9.87 6.25
C LEU A 91 6.09 11.24 5.81
N THR A 92 6.43 12.30 6.52
CA THR A 92 5.98 13.67 6.19
C THR A 92 6.30 14.00 4.72
N PRO A 93 5.28 14.36 3.91
CA PRO A 93 5.49 14.76 2.53
C PRO A 93 6.37 16.00 2.41
N VAL A 94 7.16 16.08 1.34
CA VAL A 94 7.90 17.30 0.96
C VAL A 94 7.20 18.01 -0.22
N PRO A 95 7.53 19.27 -0.55
CA PRO A 95 6.75 20.09 -1.50
C PRO A 95 6.44 19.45 -2.86
N ASN A 96 7.27 18.55 -3.35
CA ASN A 96 7.08 17.90 -4.65
C ASN A 96 6.42 16.51 -4.54
N GLU A 97 5.90 16.16 -3.38
CA GLU A 97 5.22 14.89 -3.13
C GLU A 97 3.73 15.15 -2.89
N PRO A 98 2.87 14.92 -3.89
CA PRO A 98 1.45 15.19 -3.75
C PRO A 98 0.81 14.30 -2.69
N VAL A 99 -0.11 14.88 -1.93
CA VAL A 99 -1.02 14.17 -1.03
C VAL A 99 -2.37 14.07 -1.70
N VAL A 100 -2.80 12.84 -1.99
CA VAL A 100 -4.11 12.55 -2.58
C VAL A 100 -5.04 12.07 -1.48
N GLU A 101 -6.06 12.85 -1.18
CA GLU A 101 -7.08 12.46 -0.21
C GLU A 101 -8.18 11.63 -0.86
N LYS A 102 -8.59 10.56 -0.19
CA LYS A 102 -9.64 9.65 -0.64
C LYS A 102 -10.64 9.35 0.47
N SER A 103 -11.86 9.03 0.10
CA SER A 103 -12.91 8.58 1.03
C SER A 103 -13.29 7.11 0.85
N LEU A 104 -12.78 6.44 -0.19
CA LEU A 104 -13.03 5.04 -0.51
C LEU A 104 -11.75 4.21 -0.35
N PRO A 105 -11.83 2.88 -0.21
CA PRO A 105 -10.64 2.03 -0.08
C PRO A 105 -9.68 2.15 -1.27
N ASN A 106 -10.19 2.11 -2.49
CA ASN A 106 -9.40 2.26 -3.71
C ASN A 106 -8.92 3.71 -3.88
N ALA A 107 -7.60 3.90 -4.00
CA ALA A 107 -6.99 5.23 -4.10
C ALA A 107 -7.28 5.97 -5.42
N PHE A 108 -7.74 5.27 -6.44
CA PHE A 108 -8.13 5.87 -7.73
C PHE A 108 -9.58 6.36 -7.74
N ALA A 109 -10.42 5.85 -6.83
CA ALA A 109 -11.84 6.15 -6.84
C ALA A 109 -12.16 7.56 -6.35
N GLY A 110 -12.65 8.41 -7.25
CA GLY A 110 -13.00 9.79 -6.96
C GLY A 110 -11.80 10.70 -6.66
N THR A 111 -10.61 10.35 -7.16
CA THR A 111 -9.37 11.11 -6.99
C THR A 111 -8.69 11.37 -8.34
N ASN A 112 -7.70 12.23 -8.34
CA ASN A 112 -6.85 12.50 -9.51
C ASN A 112 -5.57 11.65 -9.55
N LEU A 113 -5.48 10.57 -8.77
CA LEU A 113 -4.25 9.77 -8.67
C LEU A 113 -3.79 9.24 -10.03
N ASN A 114 -4.72 8.76 -10.87
CA ASN A 114 -4.35 8.23 -12.19
C ASN A 114 -3.76 9.31 -13.11
N GLU A 115 -4.27 10.53 -13.06
CA GLU A 115 -3.73 11.65 -13.82
C GLU A 115 -2.30 11.97 -13.37
N LEU A 116 -2.08 12.05 -12.06
CA LEU A 116 -0.76 12.32 -11.47
C LEU A 116 0.26 11.23 -11.80
N LEU A 117 -0.12 9.95 -11.69
CA LEU A 117 0.73 8.83 -12.04
C LEU A 117 1.05 8.81 -13.54
N SER A 118 0.05 9.02 -14.39
CA SER A 118 0.21 9.02 -15.85
C SER A 118 1.15 10.12 -16.33
N ALA A 119 1.13 11.29 -15.68
CA ALA A 119 2.02 12.41 -15.99
C ALA A 119 3.51 12.08 -15.75
N THR A 120 3.82 11.06 -14.93
CA THR A 120 5.21 10.62 -14.72
C THR A 120 5.76 9.79 -15.89
N GLY A 121 4.91 9.25 -16.76
CA GLY A 121 5.26 8.30 -17.81
C GLY A 121 5.64 6.89 -17.29
N ARG A 122 5.70 6.67 -15.98
CA ARG A 122 6.08 5.38 -15.39
C ARG A 122 4.91 4.41 -15.34
N LYS A 123 5.19 3.12 -15.58
CA LYS A 123 4.20 2.04 -15.53
C LYS A 123 4.38 1.12 -14.32
N ASN A 124 5.51 1.17 -13.64
CA ASN A 124 5.75 0.40 -12.43
C ASN A 124 5.31 1.18 -11.20
N LEU A 125 4.54 0.55 -10.32
CA LEU A 125 4.16 1.08 -9.01
C LEU A 125 4.72 0.18 -7.91
N ILE A 126 5.27 0.79 -6.85
CA ILE A 126 5.55 0.12 -5.58
C ILE A 126 4.52 0.65 -4.59
N LEU A 127 3.69 -0.25 -4.06
CA LEU A 127 2.68 0.06 -3.06
C LEU A 127 3.15 -0.34 -1.67
N ALA A 128 2.98 0.53 -0.70
CA ALA A 128 3.23 0.29 0.72
C ALA A 128 2.13 0.97 1.54
N GLY A 129 1.78 0.42 2.70
CA GLY A 129 0.85 1.07 3.63
C GLY A 129 -0.25 0.18 4.19
N PHE A 130 -1.34 0.79 4.64
CA PHE A 130 -2.42 0.17 5.37
C PHE A 130 -3.76 0.30 4.67
N MET A 131 -4.69 -0.58 4.89
CA MET A 131 -4.47 -1.95 5.38
C MET A 131 -4.27 -2.87 4.19
N THR A 132 -3.43 -3.91 4.33
CA THR A 132 -3.08 -4.84 3.24
C THR A 132 -4.30 -5.40 2.54
N HIS A 133 -5.27 -5.92 3.31
CA HIS A 133 -6.49 -6.56 2.80
C HIS A 133 -7.52 -5.57 2.23
N MET A 134 -7.35 -4.26 2.48
CA MET A 134 -8.35 -3.25 2.11
C MET A 134 -7.78 -2.23 1.13
N CYS A 135 -7.22 -1.11 1.61
CA CYS A 135 -6.82 -0.02 0.72
C CYS A 135 -5.66 -0.41 -0.20
N VAL A 136 -4.69 -1.20 0.29
CA VAL A 136 -3.58 -1.70 -0.56
C VAL A 136 -4.14 -2.65 -1.62
N SER A 137 -4.93 -3.68 -1.22
CA SER A 137 -5.50 -4.65 -2.14
C SER A 137 -6.43 -4.00 -3.17
N SER A 138 -7.33 -3.12 -2.74
CA SER A 138 -8.27 -2.43 -3.64
C SER A 138 -7.53 -1.55 -4.66
N THR A 139 -6.48 -0.85 -4.23
CA THR A 139 -5.68 0.00 -5.11
C THR A 139 -4.85 -0.84 -6.09
N ALA A 140 -4.24 -1.94 -5.64
CA ALA A 140 -3.44 -2.83 -6.49
C ALA A 140 -4.28 -3.40 -7.64
N ARG A 141 -5.50 -3.86 -7.37
CA ARG A 141 -6.41 -4.44 -8.38
C ARG A 141 -6.76 -3.42 -9.46
N VAL A 142 -7.17 -2.23 -9.06
CA VAL A 142 -7.51 -1.17 -10.03
C VAL A 142 -6.28 -0.64 -10.76
N ALA A 143 -5.11 -0.58 -10.13
CA ALA A 143 -3.87 -0.23 -10.80
C ALA A 143 -3.58 -1.15 -12.00
N VAL A 144 -3.80 -2.47 -11.85
CA VAL A 144 -3.66 -3.44 -12.95
C VAL A 144 -4.67 -3.19 -14.06
N ASP A 145 -5.94 -2.91 -13.72
CA ASP A 145 -6.99 -2.58 -14.70
C ASP A 145 -6.64 -1.32 -15.51
N LEU A 146 -5.91 -0.38 -14.89
CA LEU A 146 -5.40 0.84 -15.52
C LEU A 146 -4.07 0.65 -16.28
N GLY A 147 -3.55 -0.59 -16.34
CA GLY A 147 -2.35 -0.94 -17.10
C GLY A 147 -1.02 -0.68 -16.37
N TYR A 148 -1.04 -0.52 -15.04
CA TYR A 148 0.18 -0.47 -14.22
C TYR A 148 0.65 -1.88 -13.86
N ARG A 149 1.97 -2.03 -13.72
CA ARG A 149 2.60 -3.20 -13.14
C ARG A 149 2.88 -2.92 -11.66
N VAL A 150 2.27 -3.71 -10.80
CA VAL A 150 2.26 -3.46 -9.35
C VAL A 150 3.24 -4.37 -8.63
N THR A 151 4.03 -3.80 -7.73
CA THR A 151 4.80 -4.48 -6.71
C THR A 151 4.28 -4.04 -5.34
N VAL A 152 3.99 -4.97 -4.44
CA VAL A 152 3.61 -4.67 -3.05
C VAL A 152 4.81 -4.96 -2.15
N ALA A 153 5.25 -3.94 -1.41
CA ALA A 153 6.30 -4.05 -0.40
C ALA A 153 5.71 -4.63 0.89
N ALA A 154 5.73 -5.95 1.03
CA ALA A 154 5.02 -6.65 2.11
C ALA A 154 5.46 -6.18 3.52
N SER A 155 6.77 -6.02 3.74
CA SER A 155 7.31 -5.53 5.03
C SER A 155 6.89 -4.09 5.38
N ALA A 156 6.46 -3.30 4.38
CA ALA A 156 5.95 -1.94 4.55
C ALA A 156 4.41 -1.88 4.53
N CYS A 157 3.75 -3.02 4.65
CA CYS A 157 2.30 -3.15 4.75
C CYS A 157 1.90 -3.80 6.08
N GLY A 158 0.64 -3.66 6.44
CA GLY A 158 0.08 -4.30 7.63
C GLY A 158 -1.43 -4.28 7.63
N THR A 159 -2.02 -5.03 8.55
CA THR A 159 -3.46 -5.05 8.75
C THR A 159 -3.81 -5.37 10.20
N ARG A 160 -5.08 -5.40 10.54
CA ARG A 160 -5.59 -5.72 11.87
C ARG A 160 -6.38 -7.03 11.87
N ALA A 161 -6.61 -7.58 13.05
CA ALA A 161 -7.51 -8.71 13.23
C ALA A 161 -8.96 -8.33 12.92
N LEU A 162 -9.74 -9.28 12.42
CA LEU A 162 -11.15 -9.10 12.07
C LEU A 162 -12.03 -10.19 12.72
N PRO A 163 -13.28 -9.88 13.08
CA PRO A 163 -14.21 -10.90 13.52
C PRO A 163 -14.51 -11.88 12.37
N ASP A 164 -14.63 -13.18 12.69
CA ASP A 164 -14.91 -14.24 11.71
C ASP A 164 -16.40 -14.41 11.40
N GLY A 165 -17.26 -13.58 12.01
CA GLY A 165 -18.71 -13.67 11.88
C GLY A 165 -19.36 -14.82 12.64
N ARG A 166 -18.61 -15.64 13.38
CA ARG A 166 -19.08 -16.79 14.16
C ARG A 166 -18.73 -16.68 15.65
N GLY A 167 -18.33 -15.51 16.09
CA GLY A 167 -17.94 -15.21 17.47
C GLY A 167 -16.45 -15.38 17.76
N GLY A 168 -15.66 -15.73 16.75
CA GLY A 168 -14.20 -15.79 16.81
C GLY A 168 -13.53 -14.60 16.13
N VAL A 169 -12.20 -14.69 16.01
CA VAL A 169 -11.35 -13.66 15.42
C VAL A 169 -10.33 -14.29 14.48
N VAL A 170 -10.21 -13.75 13.28
CA VAL A 170 -9.09 -14.06 12.37
C VAL A 170 -7.93 -13.13 12.70
N ALA A 171 -6.78 -13.71 13.01
CA ALA A 171 -5.58 -12.96 13.39
C ALA A 171 -5.08 -12.06 12.25
N ALA A 172 -4.53 -10.89 12.61
CA ALA A 172 -3.98 -9.92 11.66
C ALA A 172 -2.94 -10.54 10.71
N ALA A 173 -2.04 -11.38 11.21
CA ALA A 173 -1.03 -12.05 10.40
C ALA A 173 -1.67 -12.94 9.32
N MET A 174 -2.71 -13.72 9.67
CA MET A 174 -3.41 -14.56 8.71
C MET A 174 -4.08 -13.73 7.62
N ILE A 175 -4.74 -12.61 7.98
CA ILE A 175 -5.39 -11.72 7.01
C ILE A 175 -4.34 -11.08 6.10
N HIS A 176 -3.20 -10.68 6.65
CA HIS A 176 -2.09 -10.10 5.90
C HIS A 176 -1.56 -11.10 4.86
N ASP A 177 -1.23 -12.31 5.30
CA ASP A 177 -0.66 -13.35 4.44
C ASP A 177 -1.64 -13.73 3.32
N VAL A 178 -2.91 -13.96 3.65
CA VAL A 178 -3.95 -14.30 2.65
C VAL A 178 -4.11 -13.18 1.64
N ALA A 179 -4.18 -11.92 2.09
CA ALA A 179 -4.31 -10.77 1.18
C ALA A 179 -3.12 -10.65 0.21
N LEU A 180 -1.90 -10.92 0.67
CA LEU A 180 -0.71 -10.93 -0.19
C LEU A 180 -0.75 -12.10 -1.18
N VAL A 181 -1.16 -13.29 -0.73
CA VAL A 181 -1.30 -14.48 -1.59
C VAL A 181 -2.35 -14.22 -2.68
N GLU A 182 -3.52 -13.69 -2.34
CA GLU A 182 -4.55 -13.31 -3.32
C GLU A 182 -4.04 -12.31 -4.36
N LEU A 183 -3.28 -11.30 -3.92
CA LEU A 183 -2.69 -10.34 -4.84
C LEU A 183 -1.64 -10.97 -5.75
N SER A 184 -0.85 -11.91 -5.23
CA SER A 184 0.20 -12.59 -5.99
C SER A 184 -0.33 -13.45 -7.12
N ASP A 185 -1.59 -13.89 -7.05
CA ASP A 185 -2.16 -14.75 -8.09
C ASP A 185 -2.24 -14.02 -9.46
N ARG A 186 -2.71 -12.76 -9.47
CA ARG A 186 -2.95 -12.03 -10.72
C ARG A 186 -2.59 -10.55 -10.70
N PHE A 187 -2.50 -9.91 -9.53
CA PHE A 187 -2.55 -8.46 -9.42
C PHE A 187 -1.23 -7.80 -9.05
N ALA A 188 -0.32 -8.50 -8.35
CA ALA A 188 0.91 -7.88 -7.89
C ALA A 188 2.05 -8.87 -7.75
N ILE A 189 3.27 -8.36 -7.86
CA ILE A 189 4.47 -9.04 -7.43
C ILE A 189 4.66 -8.69 -5.95
N ILE A 190 4.84 -9.69 -5.11
CA ILE A 190 5.04 -9.48 -3.69
C ILE A 190 6.54 -9.46 -3.39
N ALA A 191 7.02 -8.31 -2.93
CA ALA A 191 8.37 -8.15 -2.41
C ALA A 191 8.34 -8.36 -0.89
N PRO A 192 8.89 -9.47 -0.36
CA PRO A 192 8.78 -9.79 1.07
C PRO A 192 9.56 -8.79 1.93
N THR A 193 10.67 -8.28 1.44
CA THR A 193 11.51 -7.28 2.10
C THR A 193 11.86 -6.14 1.14
N ASN A 194 12.35 -5.00 1.68
CA ASN A 194 12.75 -3.87 0.85
C ASN A 194 14.04 -4.11 0.04
N ASP A 195 14.87 -5.08 0.43
CA ASP A 195 16.19 -5.29 -0.19
C ASP A 195 16.11 -5.56 -1.70
N VAL A 196 15.02 -6.21 -2.12
CA VAL A 196 14.77 -6.52 -3.54
C VAL A 196 14.26 -5.31 -4.34
N LEU A 197 13.90 -4.22 -3.66
CA LEU A 197 13.36 -3.00 -4.25
C LEU A 197 14.41 -1.87 -4.34
N LEU A 198 15.44 -1.94 -3.51
CA LEU A 198 16.49 -0.91 -3.35
C LEU A 198 17.71 -1.17 -4.33
#